data_b87ff8dabfe17d338055a397251cbd73
#
_entry.id   b87ff8dabfe17d338055a397251cbd73
#
_cell.length_a   1.000
_cell.length_b   1.000
_cell.length_c   1.000
_cell.angle_alpha   90.00
_cell.angle_beta   90.00
_cell.angle_gamma   90.00
#
_symmetry.space_group_name_H-M   'P 1'
#
loop_
_entity.id
_entity.type
_entity.pdbx_description
1 polymer ?
#
loop_
_entity_poly.entity_id
_entity_poly.type
_entity_poly.pdbx_seq_one_letter_code
_entity_poly.pdbx_strand_id
1 'polypeptide(L)'
;LLLPFEGFCKKSILKKCKIIPAVYNDGISSKILKELKLNFLELKRNGTVSGTALDFAIENSKKHIYFLGLDLQGSPSFQHTKPNVLENNNLAKENKINNLETRQRKSQFNSSVLKIYRDWFCNYKKTKDVYRVIDSKNESLGKIKDIKSNEFENSLKIFIQHTETDFFNIQKVELQKELICKKAFDIIKKNITSSEWQCMLFPLDFVSLNNTKSQEQKEHLSKKIEEKTKNLENKIRKIFDYE
;
A
#
# COMPACT_ATOMS: atom_id res chain seq x y z
N LEU A 1 -8.13 0.73 12.97
CA LEU A 1 -7.49 1.12 11.73
C LEU A 1 -6.21 0.32 11.52
N LEU A 2 -6.14 -0.48 10.48
CA LEU A 2 -4.90 -1.10 10.01
C LEU A 2 -4.11 -0.05 9.23
N LEU A 3 -2.92 0.27 9.70
CA LEU A 3 -2.08 1.30 9.09
C LEU A 3 -0.70 0.72 8.74
N PRO A 4 -0.42 0.48 7.44
CA PRO A 4 0.93 0.15 7.00
C PRO A 4 1.90 1.30 7.29
N PHE A 5 3.14 0.99 7.68
CA PHE A 5 4.17 2.01 7.91
C PHE A 5 4.45 2.88 6.68
N GLU A 6 4.25 2.34 5.49
CA GLU A 6 4.34 3.07 4.22
C GLU A 6 3.10 3.95 3.94
N GLY A 7 2.04 3.82 4.75
CA GLY A 7 0.80 4.56 4.60
C GLY A 7 0.82 5.89 5.34
N PHE A 8 0.07 6.85 4.82
CA PHE A 8 -0.13 8.15 5.46
C PHE A 8 -1.53 8.27 6.03
N CYS A 9 -1.64 8.76 7.26
CA CYS A 9 -2.91 9.06 7.89
C CYS A 9 -2.86 10.39 8.62
N LYS A 10 -3.94 11.19 8.53
CA LYS A 10 -4.03 12.47 9.25
C LYS A 10 -4.01 12.25 10.75
N LYS A 11 -3.26 13.07 11.50
CA LYS A 11 -3.17 13.02 12.97
C LYS A 11 -4.56 13.03 13.66
N SER A 12 -5.54 13.74 13.09
CA SER A 12 -6.92 13.78 13.62
C SER A 12 -7.63 12.42 13.59
N ILE A 13 -7.33 11.59 12.59
CA ILE A 13 -7.88 10.24 12.50
C ILE A 13 -7.15 9.32 13.46
N LEU A 14 -5.81 9.42 13.54
CA LEU A 14 -4.98 8.62 14.45
C LEU A 14 -5.42 8.77 15.91
N LYS A 15 -5.85 9.97 16.31
CA LYS A 15 -6.34 10.24 17.67
C LYS A 15 -7.69 9.58 17.99
N LYS A 16 -8.49 9.24 16.97
CA LYS A 16 -9.87 8.73 17.12
C LYS A 16 -9.99 7.22 16.94
N CYS A 17 -8.94 6.56 16.49
CA CYS A 17 -8.99 5.14 16.14
C CYS A 17 -7.92 4.34 16.88
N LYS A 18 -8.26 3.12 17.29
CA LYS A 18 -7.22 2.11 17.63
C LYS A 18 -6.43 1.80 16.37
N ILE A 19 -5.10 1.87 16.42
CA ILE A 19 -4.21 1.65 15.29
C ILE A 19 -3.53 0.32 15.46
N ILE A 20 -3.58 -0.50 14.42
CA ILE A 20 -2.80 -1.73 14.31
C ILE A 20 -1.65 -1.43 13.35
N PRO A 21 -0.41 -1.36 13.83
CA PRO A 21 0.74 -1.15 12.96
C PRO A 21 0.95 -2.38 12.09
N ALA A 22 1.11 -2.16 10.80
CA ALA A 22 1.35 -3.21 9.83
C ALA A 22 2.55 -2.89 8.95
N VAL A 23 3.21 -3.90 8.43
CA VAL A 23 4.40 -3.75 7.60
C VAL A 23 4.38 -4.81 6.50
N TYR A 24 4.77 -4.42 5.29
CA TYR A 24 5.03 -5.40 4.24
C TYR A 24 6.30 -6.18 4.56
N ASN A 25 6.23 -7.49 4.45
CA ASN A 25 7.30 -8.41 4.85
C ASN A 25 8.56 -8.34 3.97
N ASP A 26 8.49 -7.67 2.84
CA ASP A 26 9.56 -7.49 1.84
C ASP A 26 10.27 -6.12 1.92
N GLY A 27 9.92 -5.28 2.90
CA GLY A 27 10.40 -3.90 2.97
C GLY A 27 11.48 -3.65 4.03
N ILE A 28 12.16 -2.51 3.90
CA ILE A 28 13.13 -2.00 4.89
C ILE A 28 12.49 -1.86 6.26
N SER A 29 11.25 -1.39 6.32
CA SER A 29 10.50 -1.21 7.57
C SER A 29 10.37 -2.51 8.36
N SER A 30 10.09 -3.64 7.69
CA SER A 30 9.98 -4.93 8.38
C SER A 30 11.32 -5.38 8.98
N LYS A 31 12.43 -5.12 8.29
CA LYS A 31 13.77 -5.44 8.78
C LYS A 31 14.13 -4.63 10.01
N ILE A 32 13.87 -3.30 9.98
CA ILE A 32 14.09 -2.42 11.13
C ILE A 32 13.29 -2.89 12.34
N LEU A 33 12.00 -3.17 12.15
CA LEU A 33 11.12 -3.55 13.26
C LEU A 33 11.46 -4.94 13.83
N LYS A 34 11.89 -5.88 12.99
CA LYS A 34 12.38 -7.20 13.43
C LYS A 34 13.65 -7.08 14.28
N GLU A 35 14.62 -6.28 13.84
CA GLU A 35 15.86 -6.04 14.59
C GLU A 35 15.58 -5.29 15.91
N LEU A 36 14.60 -4.39 15.93
CA LEU A 36 14.13 -3.71 17.14
C LEU A 36 13.29 -4.60 18.06
N LYS A 37 12.93 -5.82 17.64
CA LYS A 37 12.05 -6.75 18.34
C LYS A 37 10.69 -6.14 18.70
N LEU A 38 10.15 -5.29 17.81
CA LEU A 38 8.85 -4.68 17.96
C LEU A 38 7.76 -5.56 17.36
N ASN A 39 6.62 -5.65 18.05
CA ASN A 39 5.47 -6.39 17.53
C ASN A 39 4.75 -5.59 16.44
N PHE A 40 4.49 -6.23 15.32
CA PHE A 40 3.75 -5.66 14.19
C PHE A 40 3.04 -6.77 13.41
N LEU A 41 2.06 -6.40 12.63
CA LEU A 41 1.38 -7.30 11.72
C LEU A 41 2.11 -7.35 10.38
N GLU A 42 2.52 -8.53 9.95
CA GLU A 42 3.07 -8.70 8.60
C GLU A 42 1.97 -8.76 7.55
N LEU A 43 2.12 -7.97 6.49
CA LEU A 43 1.25 -7.97 5.32
C LEU A 43 2.01 -8.49 4.09
N LYS A 44 1.27 -9.15 3.20
CA LYS A 44 1.80 -9.56 1.90
C LYS A 44 1.56 -8.46 0.86
N ARG A 45 2.54 -8.22 0.01
CA ARG A 45 2.40 -7.28 -1.10
C ARG A 45 1.77 -7.99 -2.30
N ASN A 46 0.54 -7.61 -2.61
CA ASN A 46 -0.27 -8.23 -3.67
C ASN A 46 -0.49 -7.30 -4.88
N GLY A 47 0.35 -6.28 -5.02
CA GLY A 47 0.24 -5.30 -6.10
C GLY A 47 -0.85 -4.23 -5.90
N THR A 48 -1.90 -4.52 -5.11
CA THR A 48 -2.96 -3.55 -4.77
C THR A 48 -3.25 -3.53 -3.28
N VAL A 49 -3.69 -2.38 -2.78
CA VAL A 49 -4.16 -2.24 -1.39
C VAL A 49 -5.36 -3.16 -1.13
N SER A 50 -6.27 -3.29 -2.10
CA SER A 50 -7.43 -4.18 -1.99
C SER A 50 -7.05 -5.65 -1.90
N GLY A 51 -6.01 -6.09 -2.63
CA GLY A 51 -5.48 -7.46 -2.53
C GLY A 51 -4.88 -7.73 -1.15
N THR A 52 -4.09 -6.80 -0.63
CA THR A 52 -3.54 -6.88 0.73
C THR A 52 -4.65 -6.91 1.78
N ALA A 53 -5.69 -6.08 1.61
CA ALA A 53 -6.84 -6.06 2.51
C ALA A 53 -7.64 -7.38 2.48
N LEU A 54 -7.76 -8.00 1.30
CA LEU A 54 -8.40 -9.30 1.16
C LEU A 54 -7.65 -10.39 1.92
N ASP A 55 -6.34 -10.50 1.73
CA ASP A 55 -5.52 -11.48 2.47
C ASP A 55 -5.68 -11.30 3.98
N PHE A 56 -5.56 -10.06 4.45
CA PHE A 56 -5.75 -9.75 5.86
C PHE A 56 -7.15 -10.14 6.36
N ALA A 57 -8.18 -9.79 5.61
CA ALA A 57 -9.56 -10.08 6.01
C ALA A 57 -9.84 -11.60 6.06
N ILE A 58 -9.33 -12.36 5.10
CA ILE A 58 -9.51 -13.81 5.06
C ILE A 58 -8.78 -14.52 6.20
N GLU A 59 -7.60 -14.05 6.57
CA GLU A 59 -6.82 -14.63 7.67
C GLU A 59 -7.44 -14.32 9.04
N ASN A 60 -8.14 -13.18 9.17
CA ASN A 60 -8.62 -12.67 10.45
C ASN A 60 -10.15 -12.66 10.60
N SER A 61 -10.94 -12.95 9.56
CA SER A 61 -12.40 -13.00 9.64
C SER A 61 -12.94 -14.41 9.39
N LYS A 62 -13.88 -14.82 10.23
CA LYS A 62 -14.70 -16.02 10.02
C LYS A 62 -16.04 -15.70 9.35
N LYS A 63 -16.30 -14.41 9.05
CA LYS A 63 -17.57 -13.90 8.50
C LYS A 63 -17.41 -13.49 7.05
N HIS A 64 -18.52 -13.11 6.42
CA HIS A 64 -18.54 -12.60 5.07
C HIS A 64 -17.69 -11.35 4.92
N ILE A 65 -16.98 -11.24 3.81
CA ILE A 65 -16.13 -10.11 3.45
C ILE A 65 -16.79 -9.38 2.28
N TYR A 66 -16.96 -8.07 2.41
CA TYR A 66 -17.59 -7.26 1.39
C TYR A 66 -16.62 -6.20 0.87
N PHE A 67 -16.47 -6.12 -0.45
CA PHE A 67 -15.76 -5.04 -1.13
C PHE A 67 -16.75 -4.00 -1.62
N LEU A 68 -16.49 -2.73 -1.28
CA LEU A 68 -17.17 -1.56 -1.83
C LEU A 68 -16.14 -0.77 -2.65
N GLY A 69 -16.49 -0.42 -3.90
CA GLY A 69 -15.63 0.37 -4.78
C GLY A 69 -14.45 -0.40 -5.39
N LEU A 70 -14.58 -1.72 -5.55
CA LEU A 70 -13.59 -2.56 -6.23
C LEU A 70 -14.00 -2.77 -7.70
N ASP A 71 -13.78 -1.78 -8.54
CA ASP A 71 -14.21 -1.82 -9.94
C ASP A 71 -13.21 -2.54 -10.85
N LEU A 72 -11.93 -2.29 -10.69
CA LEU A 72 -10.80 -2.83 -11.47
C LEU A 72 -10.97 -2.66 -12.99
N GLN A 73 -11.63 -1.58 -13.40
CA GLN A 73 -11.86 -1.23 -14.80
C GLN A 73 -11.71 0.28 -15.00
N GLY A 74 -11.58 0.70 -16.26
CA GLY A 74 -11.55 2.12 -16.62
C GLY A 74 -12.87 2.79 -16.26
N SER A 75 -12.79 4.03 -15.78
CA SER A 75 -13.96 4.85 -15.45
C SER A 75 -14.15 5.95 -16.47
N PRO A 76 -15.39 6.30 -16.85
CA PRO A 76 -15.67 7.47 -17.67
C PRO A 76 -15.50 8.79 -16.90
N SER A 77 -15.19 8.73 -15.61
CA SER A 77 -14.94 9.89 -14.77
C SER A 77 -13.59 9.79 -14.05
N PHE A 78 -13.48 10.27 -12.83
CA PHE A 78 -12.24 10.15 -12.04
C PHE A 78 -11.94 8.69 -11.67
N GLN A 79 -10.65 8.33 -11.71
CA GLN A 79 -10.21 6.99 -11.33
C GLN A 79 -10.31 6.74 -9.82
N HIS A 80 -10.23 7.82 -9.03
CA HIS A 80 -10.27 7.73 -7.58
C HIS A 80 -11.32 8.67 -7.00
N THR A 81 -11.91 8.27 -5.89
CA THR A 81 -12.86 9.10 -5.15
C THR A 81 -12.20 10.40 -4.67
N LYS A 82 -12.87 11.53 -4.85
CA LYS A 82 -12.39 12.84 -4.36
C LYS A 82 -12.75 13.03 -2.87
N PRO A 83 -11.90 13.78 -2.12
CA PRO A 83 -10.65 14.41 -2.53
C PRO A 83 -9.48 13.42 -2.59
N ASN A 84 -8.70 13.47 -3.67
CA ASN A 84 -7.53 12.63 -3.87
C ASN A 84 -6.37 13.48 -4.41
N VAL A 85 -5.19 13.38 -3.77
CA VAL A 85 -4.02 14.20 -4.12
C VAL A 85 -3.53 13.93 -5.54
N LEU A 86 -3.56 12.67 -5.99
CA LEU A 86 -3.16 12.31 -7.34
C LEU A 86 -4.11 12.93 -8.39
N GLU A 87 -5.41 12.89 -8.15
CA GLU A 87 -6.39 13.53 -9.04
C GLU A 87 -6.24 15.05 -9.06
N ASN A 88 -5.99 15.67 -7.90
CA ASN A 88 -5.72 17.10 -7.83
C ASN A 88 -4.44 17.50 -8.59
N ASN A 89 -3.36 16.72 -8.44
CA ASN A 89 -2.12 16.94 -9.20
C ASN A 89 -2.32 16.75 -10.70
N ASN A 90 -3.15 15.79 -11.09
CA ASN A 90 -3.50 15.56 -12.48
C ASN A 90 -4.32 16.73 -13.06
N LEU A 91 -5.27 17.26 -12.31
CA LEU A 91 -6.03 18.45 -12.69
C LEU A 91 -5.14 19.69 -12.81
N ALA A 92 -4.20 19.89 -11.89
CA ALA A 92 -3.26 21.02 -11.95
C ALA A 92 -2.32 20.99 -13.17
N LYS A 93 -2.11 19.82 -13.76
CA LYS A 93 -1.30 19.62 -14.98
C LYS A 93 -2.13 19.54 -16.24
N GLU A 94 -3.43 19.78 -16.14
CA GLU A 94 -4.35 19.70 -17.26
C GLU A 94 -4.06 20.83 -18.29
N ASN A 95 -4.07 20.47 -19.56
CA ASN A 95 -3.92 21.38 -20.67
C ASN A 95 -4.72 20.89 -21.88
N LYS A 96 -4.75 21.67 -22.98
CA LYS A 96 -5.54 21.35 -24.19
C LYS A 96 -5.18 20.00 -24.82
N ILE A 97 -3.93 19.54 -24.68
CA ILE A 97 -3.46 18.28 -25.27
C ILE A 97 -3.68 17.10 -24.32
N ASN A 98 -3.59 17.35 -23.02
CA ASN A 98 -3.72 16.33 -21.98
C ASN A 98 -4.85 16.69 -21.01
N ASN A 99 -6.05 16.82 -21.53
CA ASN A 99 -7.25 17.10 -20.75
C ASN A 99 -7.79 15.84 -20.06
N LEU A 100 -8.76 16.04 -19.19
CA LEU A 100 -9.39 14.96 -18.43
C LEU A 100 -9.96 13.88 -19.35
N GLU A 101 -10.64 14.25 -20.42
CA GLU A 101 -11.24 13.33 -21.38
C GLU A 101 -10.19 12.45 -22.07
N THR A 102 -9.07 13.03 -22.50
CA THR A 102 -7.96 12.28 -23.11
C THR A 102 -7.36 11.27 -22.13
N ARG A 103 -7.22 11.64 -20.85
CA ARG A 103 -6.72 10.74 -19.81
C ARG A 103 -7.70 9.61 -19.52
N GLN A 104 -8.99 9.89 -19.49
CA GLN A 104 -10.04 8.89 -19.31
C GLN A 104 -10.04 7.87 -20.45
N ARG A 105 -9.95 8.33 -21.69
CA ARG A 105 -9.83 7.45 -22.86
C ARG A 105 -8.59 6.56 -22.76
N LYS A 106 -7.43 7.13 -22.40
CA LYS A 106 -6.21 6.35 -22.21
C LYS A 106 -6.38 5.29 -21.11
N SER A 107 -7.06 5.59 -20.01
CA SER A 107 -7.29 4.62 -18.94
C SER A 107 -8.26 3.51 -19.32
N GLN A 108 -9.24 3.79 -20.17
CA GLN A 108 -10.17 2.78 -20.68
C GLN A 108 -9.49 1.78 -21.63
N PHE A 109 -8.59 2.25 -22.50
CA PHE A 109 -7.97 1.42 -23.53
C PHE A 109 -6.62 0.82 -23.12
N ASN A 110 -5.92 1.41 -22.17
CA ASN A 110 -4.60 0.95 -21.67
C ASN A 110 -4.69 0.38 -20.25
N SER A 111 -5.67 -0.45 -19.98
CA SER A 111 -5.89 -1.04 -18.66
C SER A 111 -5.07 -2.31 -18.39
N SER A 112 -3.88 -2.46 -19.00
CA SER A 112 -3.03 -3.63 -18.77
C SER A 112 -2.75 -3.89 -17.28
N VAL A 113 -2.53 -2.83 -16.50
CA VAL A 113 -2.31 -2.92 -15.05
C VAL A 113 -3.59 -3.34 -14.33
N LEU A 114 -4.75 -2.77 -14.68
CA LEU A 114 -6.03 -3.15 -14.09
C LEU A 114 -6.40 -4.59 -14.44
N LYS A 115 -6.06 -5.05 -15.66
CA LYS A 115 -6.22 -6.45 -16.05
C LYS A 115 -5.38 -7.38 -15.19
N ILE A 116 -4.10 -7.07 -14.94
CA ILE A 116 -3.23 -7.84 -14.05
C ILE A 116 -3.84 -7.95 -12.65
N TYR A 117 -4.35 -6.85 -12.10
CA TYR A 117 -5.00 -6.87 -10.79
C TYR A 117 -6.28 -7.70 -10.81
N ARG A 118 -7.11 -7.56 -11.84
CA ARG A 118 -8.33 -8.36 -12.00
C ARG A 118 -8.01 -9.86 -12.10
N ASP A 119 -7.03 -10.23 -12.92
CA ASP A 119 -6.59 -11.61 -13.07
C ASP A 119 -6.08 -12.18 -11.73
N TRP A 120 -5.44 -11.38 -10.91
CA TRP A 120 -5.05 -11.79 -9.56
C TRP A 120 -6.28 -12.14 -8.70
N PHE A 121 -7.32 -11.28 -8.68
CA PHE A 121 -8.56 -11.55 -7.95
C PHE A 121 -9.31 -12.76 -8.51
N CYS A 122 -9.38 -12.90 -9.84
CA CYS A 122 -10.02 -14.06 -10.50
C CYS A 122 -9.37 -15.38 -10.12
N ASN A 123 -8.04 -15.40 -9.96
CA ASN A 123 -7.26 -16.57 -9.60
C ASN A 123 -7.13 -16.80 -8.10
N TYR A 124 -7.68 -15.90 -7.28
CA TYR A 124 -7.60 -16.03 -5.83
C TYR A 124 -8.40 -17.22 -5.33
N LYS A 125 -7.74 -18.13 -4.60
CA LYS A 125 -8.34 -19.45 -4.28
C LYS A 125 -9.28 -19.41 -3.07
N LYS A 126 -9.02 -18.51 -2.11
CA LYS A 126 -9.75 -18.42 -0.84
C LYS A 126 -10.90 -17.40 -0.90
N THR A 127 -11.84 -17.58 -1.82
CA THR A 127 -12.92 -16.59 -2.05
C THR A 127 -14.28 -17.04 -1.49
N LYS A 128 -14.32 -18.10 -0.68
CA LYS A 128 -15.54 -18.47 0.01
C LYS A 128 -15.98 -17.29 0.88
N ASP A 129 -17.24 -16.89 0.76
CA ASP A 129 -17.84 -15.79 1.53
C ASP A 129 -17.24 -14.38 1.25
N VAL A 130 -16.63 -14.19 0.07
CA VAL A 130 -16.19 -12.88 -0.43
C VAL A 130 -17.16 -12.37 -1.48
N TYR A 131 -17.60 -11.13 -1.29
CA TYR A 131 -18.59 -10.47 -2.13
C TYR A 131 -18.08 -9.11 -2.59
N ARG A 132 -18.43 -8.71 -3.81
CA ARG A 132 -18.25 -7.36 -4.32
C ARG A 132 -19.61 -6.68 -4.46
N VAL A 133 -19.77 -5.55 -3.82
CA VAL A 133 -20.98 -4.73 -3.91
C VAL A 133 -20.89 -3.85 -5.15
N ILE A 134 -21.82 -4.04 -6.10
CA ILE A 134 -21.79 -3.36 -7.39
C ILE A 134 -23.18 -3.23 -7.99
N ASP A 135 -23.55 -2.01 -8.42
CA ASP A 135 -24.84 -1.72 -9.05
C ASP A 135 -24.76 -1.59 -10.57
N SER A 136 -23.56 -1.35 -11.10
CA SER A 136 -23.27 -1.29 -12.53
C SER A 136 -22.86 -2.65 -13.10
N LYS A 137 -22.85 -2.77 -14.42
CA LYS A 137 -22.33 -3.96 -15.09
C LYS A 137 -20.81 -3.86 -15.18
N ASN A 138 -20.11 -4.74 -14.47
CA ASN A 138 -18.66 -4.84 -14.49
C ASN A 138 -18.22 -6.24 -14.90
N GLU A 139 -16.94 -6.39 -15.25
CA GLU A 139 -16.38 -7.70 -15.52
C GLU A 139 -16.29 -8.53 -14.24
N SER A 140 -16.55 -9.83 -14.35
CA SER A 140 -16.48 -10.77 -13.23
C SER A 140 -15.10 -10.80 -12.56
N LEU A 141 -15.08 -11.01 -11.26
CA LEU A 141 -13.87 -11.28 -10.47
C LEU A 141 -13.77 -12.79 -10.11
N GLY A 142 -14.11 -13.64 -11.05
CA GLY A 142 -13.99 -15.10 -10.91
C GLY A 142 -14.93 -15.65 -9.85
N LYS A 143 -14.39 -16.12 -8.71
CA LYS A 143 -15.17 -16.73 -7.63
C LYS A 143 -15.74 -15.70 -6.63
N ILE A 144 -15.31 -14.44 -6.69
CA ILE A 144 -15.89 -13.37 -5.88
C ILE A 144 -17.29 -13.07 -6.44
N LYS A 145 -18.28 -13.14 -5.59
CA LYS A 145 -19.69 -12.96 -6.01
C LYS A 145 -20.06 -11.49 -6.04
N ASP A 146 -20.68 -11.06 -7.13
CA ASP A 146 -21.27 -9.72 -7.22
C ASP A 146 -22.65 -9.72 -6.58
N ILE A 147 -22.91 -8.72 -5.72
CA ILE A 147 -24.21 -8.45 -5.10
C ILE A 147 -24.61 -7.01 -5.28
N LYS A 148 -25.89 -6.71 -5.20
CA LYS A 148 -26.41 -5.35 -5.28
C LYS A 148 -26.33 -4.63 -3.93
N SER A 149 -26.33 -3.29 -3.96
CA SER A 149 -26.31 -2.46 -2.74
C SER A 149 -27.45 -2.77 -1.79
N ASN A 150 -28.66 -3.03 -2.30
CA ASN A 150 -29.79 -3.41 -1.47
C ASN A 150 -29.64 -4.75 -0.75
N GLU A 151 -29.02 -5.74 -1.40
CA GLU A 151 -28.69 -7.03 -0.78
C GLU A 151 -27.64 -6.85 0.33
N PHE A 152 -26.62 -6.02 0.09
CA PHE A 152 -25.62 -5.66 1.07
C PHE A 152 -26.24 -4.96 2.28
N GLU A 153 -27.09 -3.96 2.07
CA GLU A 153 -27.78 -3.23 3.16
C GLU A 153 -28.64 -4.18 4.02
N ASN A 154 -29.36 -5.12 3.40
CA ASN A 154 -30.10 -6.11 4.13
C ASN A 154 -29.20 -7.04 4.97
N SER A 155 -28.03 -7.41 4.42
CA SER A 155 -27.03 -8.19 5.16
C SER A 155 -26.51 -7.44 6.38
N LEU A 156 -26.30 -6.12 6.28
CA LEU A 156 -25.85 -5.27 7.40
C LEU A 156 -26.87 -5.20 8.53
N LYS A 157 -28.17 -5.11 8.23
CA LYS A 157 -29.23 -5.06 9.24
C LYS A 157 -29.22 -6.27 10.17
N ILE A 158 -28.92 -7.42 9.61
CA ILE A 158 -28.79 -8.69 10.38
C ILE A 158 -27.51 -8.67 11.24
N PHE A 159 -26.47 -8.00 10.78
CA PHE A 159 -25.14 -8.00 11.42
C PHE A 159 -25.05 -7.06 12.62
N ILE A 160 -25.68 -5.89 12.56
CA ILE A 160 -25.62 -4.85 13.62
C ILE A 160 -26.20 -5.36 14.95
N GLN A 161 -27.03 -6.39 14.92
CA GLN A 161 -27.64 -6.97 16.14
C GLN A 161 -26.67 -7.81 17.00
N HIS A 162 -25.42 -8.07 16.57
CA HIS A 162 -24.61 -9.14 17.20
C HIS A 162 -23.16 -8.80 17.55
N THR A 163 -22.67 -7.55 17.53
CA THR A 163 -21.22 -7.35 17.77
C THR A 163 -20.84 -6.17 18.64
N GLU A 164 -20.61 -6.45 19.89
CA GLU A 164 -19.52 -5.84 20.66
C GLU A 164 -18.47 -6.93 20.95
N THR A 165 -17.45 -7.05 20.14
CA THR A 165 -16.27 -7.85 20.47
C THR A 165 -15.02 -7.06 20.18
N ASP A 166 -14.22 -6.81 21.21
CA ASP A 166 -12.86 -6.30 21.08
C ASP A 166 -12.00 -7.37 20.37
N PHE A 167 -11.83 -7.25 19.06
CA PHE A 167 -11.12 -8.24 18.25
C PHE A 167 -9.62 -8.25 18.46
N PHE A 168 -9.04 -7.20 19.06
CA PHE A 168 -7.59 -7.09 19.23
C PHE A 168 -7.23 -6.61 20.62
N ASN A 169 -6.56 -7.48 21.38
CA ASN A 169 -5.92 -7.08 22.63
C ASN A 169 -4.57 -6.44 22.30
N ILE A 170 -4.57 -5.12 22.03
CA ILE A 170 -3.36 -4.36 21.75
C ILE A 170 -2.72 -4.03 23.09
N GLN A 171 -1.67 -4.75 23.46
CA GLN A 171 -0.84 -4.37 24.59
C GLN A 171 -0.13 -3.05 24.27
N LYS A 172 -0.38 -2.03 25.08
CA LYS A 172 0.45 -0.81 25.05
C LYS A 172 1.82 -1.16 25.57
N VAL A 173 2.83 -1.10 24.72
CA VAL A 173 4.22 -1.18 25.14
C VAL A 173 4.70 0.25 25.36
N GLU A 174 5.05 0.58 26.59
CA GLU A 174 5.76 1.84 26.86
C GLU A 174 7.18 1.71 26.34
N LEU A 175 7.43 2.32 25.21
CA LEU A 175 8.73 2.30 24.57
C LEU A 175 9.45 3.61 24.89
N GLN A 176 10.70 3.51 25.33
CA GLN A 176 11.57 4.68 25.43
C GLN A 176 11.88 5.15 24.01
N LYS A 177 11.17 6.20 23.56
CA LYS A 177 11.22 6.72 22.19
C LYS A 177 12.66 6.98 21.74
N GLU A 178 13.45 7.67 22.55
CA GLU A 178 14.84 7.99 22.25
C GLU A 178 15.72 6.78 22.00
N LEU A 179 15.57 5.74 22.83
CA LEU A 179 16.34 4.50 22.68
C LEU A 179 15.98 3.78 21.38
N ILE A 180 14.69 3.77 21.01
CA ILE A 180 14.23 3.15 19.75
C ILE A 180 14.72 3.94 18.56
N CYS A 181 14.62 5.28 18.60
CA CYS A 181 15.12 6.14 17.54
C CYS A 181 16.60 5.91 17.31
N LYS A 182 17.41 5.90 18.38
CA LYS A 182 18.85 5.62 18.30
C LYS A 182 19.15 4.27 17.67
N LYS A 183 18.51 3.20 18.18
CA LYS A 183 18.68 1.85 17.61
C LYS A 183 18.24 1.77 16.15
N ALA A 184 17.12 2.40 15.78
CA ALA A 184 16.65 2.44 14.39
C ALA A 184 17.68 3.15 13.49
N PHE A 185 18.26 4.26 13.97
CA PHE A 185 19.30 4.95 13.23
C PHE A 185 20.56 4.08 13.03
N ASP A 186 21.02 3.38 14.06
CA ASP A 186 22.17 2.46 13.97
C ASP A 186 21.91 1.33 12.96
N ILE A 187 20.70 0.76 12.96
CA ILE A 187 20.27 -0.25 11.98
C ILE A 187 20.32 0.31 10.56
N ILE A 188 19.76 1.51 10.35
CA ILE A 188 19.75 2.17 9.03
C ILE A 188 21.19 2.43 8.58
N LYS A 189 22.01 3.05 9.44
CA LYS A 189 23.41 3.36 9.14
C LYS A 189 24.21 2.12 8.74
N LYS A 190 24.00 1.01 9.43
CA LYS A 190 24.67 -0.26 9.15
C LYS A 190 24.30 -0.86 7.79
N ASN A 191 23.06 -0.65 7.34
CA ASN A 191 22.51 -1.37 6.19
C ASN A 191 22.33 -0.51 4.94
N ILE A 192 22.31 0.82 5.04
CA ILE A 192 21.94 1.74 3.95
C ILE A 192 22.86 1.63 2.73
N THR A 193 24.11 1.22 2.93
CA THR A 193 25.10 1.00 1.86
C THR A 193 25.04 -0.39 1.26
N SER A 194 24.25 -1.31 1.83
CA SER A 194 24.12 -2.65 1.28
C SER A 194 23.35 -2.63 -0.04
N SER A 195 23.78 -3.49 -0.97
CA SER A 195 23.13 -3.64 -2.29
C SER A 195 21.63 -3.93 -2.17
N GLU A 196 21.24 -4.72 -1.16
CA GLU A 196 19.85 -5.06 -0.90
C GLU A 196 19.00 -3.82 -0.54
N TRP A 197 19.50 -2.97 0.35
CA TRP A 197 18.80 -1.74 0.73
C TRP A 197 18.80 -0.71 -0.39
N GLN A 198 19.92 -0.56 -1.10
CA GLN A 198 20.02 0.34 -2.25
C GLN A 198 19.03 -0.03 -3.35
N CYS A 199 18.84 -1.33 -3.62
CA CYS A 199 17.82 -1.81 -4.56
C CYS A 199 16.40 -1.39 -4.15
N MET A 200 16.06 -1.44 -2.86
CA MET A 200 14.75 -1.02 -2.36
C MET A 200 14.58 0.50 -2.32
N LEU A 201 15.64 1.24 -1.99
CA LEU A 201 15.61 2.72 -1.89
C LEU A 201 15.63 3.40 -3.26
N PHE A 202 16.35 2.83 -4.22
CA PHE A 202 16.57 3.40 -5.55
C PHE A 202 16.25 2.40 -6.67
N PRO A 203 15.04 1.83 -6.73
CA PRO A 203 14.73 0.71 -7.62
C PRO A 203 14.96 1.02 -9.10
N LEU A 204 14.63 2.24 -9.54
CA LEU A 204 14.81 2.63 -10.95
C LEU A 204 16.29 2.75 -11.33
N ASP A 205 17.14 3.31 -10.47
CA ASP A 205 18.59 3.41 -10.74
C ASP A 205 19.22 2.01 -10.73
N PHE A 206 18.77 1.12 -9.83
CA PHE A 206 19.25 -0.25 -9.74
C PHE A 206 18.85 -1.10 -10.96
N VAL A 207 17.62 -0.98 -11.43
CA VAL A 207 17.17 -1.64 -12.68
C VAL A 207 17.96 -1.12 -13.87
N SER A 208 18.23 0.19 -13.95
CA SER A 208 19.05 0.77 -15.00
C SER A 208 20.49 0.26 -14.95
N LEU A 209 21.08 0.16 -13.76
CA LEU A 209 22.42 -0.39 -13.55
C LEU A 209 22.53 -1.83 -14.04
N ASN A 210 21.53 -2.67 -13.74
CA ASN A 210 21.55 -4.08 -14.13
C ASN A 210 21.30 -4.29 -15.64
N ASN A 211 20.56 -3.39 -16.27
CA ASN A 211 20.19 -3.52 -17.68
C ASN A 211 21.22 -2.87 -18.65
N THR A 212 22.12 -2.02 -18.14
CA THR A 212 23.12 -1.38 -19.00
C THR A 212 24.30 -2.32 -19.32
N LYS A 213 24.73 -2.30 -20.57
CA LYS A 213 25.89 -3.09 -21.03
C LYS A 213 27.21 -2.29 -21.02
N SER A 214 27.12 -0.98 -21.04
CA SER A 214 28.29 -0.09 -21.06
C SER A 214 28.93 0.00 -19.68
N GLN A 215 30.23 -0.24 -19.59
CA GLN A 215 30.97 -0.13 -18.35
C GLN A 215 30.99 1.30 -17.80
N GLU A 216 31.16 2.29 -18.68
CA GLU A 216 31.13 3.71 -18.30
C GLU A 216 29.78 4.12 -17.71
N GLN A 217 28.67 3.67 -18.31
CA GLN A 217 27.33 3.92 -17.79
C GLN A 217 27.09 3.22 -16.44
N LYS A 218 27.64 2.02 -16.24
CA LYS A 218 27.57 1.33 -14.93
C LYS A 218 28.28 2.12 -13.84
N GLU A 219 29.47 2.61 -14.11
CA GLU A 219 30.24 3.42 -13.17
C GLU A 219 29.51 4.73 -12.83
N HIS A 220 28.92 5.39 -13.83
CA HIS A 220 28.12 6.60 -13.63
C HIS A 220 26.90 6.32 -12.74
N LEU A 221 26.15 5.24 -13.02
CA LEU A 221 24.96 4.86 -12.23
C LEU A 221 25.33 4.45 -10.79
N SER A 222 26.45 3.73 -10.62
CA SER A 222 26.96 3.37 -9.29
C SER A 222 27.30 4.61 -8.47
N LYS A 223 28.03 5.57 -9.03
CA LYS A 223 28.35 6.86 -8.37
C LYS A 223 27.08 7.63 -8.01
N LYS A 224 26.07 7.64 -8.90
CA LYS A 224 24.79 8.28 -8.65
C LYS A 224 24.02 7.64 -7.47
N ILE A 225 24.05 6.31 -7.35
CA ILE A 225 23.45 5.59 -6.23
C ILE A 225 24.18 5.92 -4.92
N GLU A 226 25.52 5.94 -4.94
CA GLU A 226 26.32 6.30 -3.77
C GLU A 226 26.06 7.74 -3.30
N GLU A 227 25.97 8.69 -4.22
CA GLU A 227 25.64 10.08 -3.91
C GLU A 227 24.23 10.22 -3.30
N LYS A 228 23.23 9.53 -3.89
CA LYS A 228 21.88 9.50 -3.33
C LYS A 228 21.86 8.87 -1.92
N THR A 229 22.64 7.81 -1.71
CA THR A 229 22.76 7.15 -0.42
C THR A 229 23.32 8.09 0.63
N LYS A 230 24.43 8.81 0.33
CA LYS A 230 25.01 9.83 1.23
C LYS A 230 24.02 10.96 1.54
N ASN A 231 23.31 11.44 0.52
CA ASN A 231 22.30 12.48 0.70
C ASN A 231 21.14 12.02 1.60
N LEU A 232 20.71 10.78 1.45
CA LEU A 232 19.68 10.20 2.30
C LEU A 232 20.17 10.00 3.73
N GLU A 233 21.39 9.48 3.93
CA GLU A 233 22.01 9.34 5.25
C GLU A 233 22.10 10.69 5.98
N ASN A 234 22.53 11.74 5.30
CA ASN A 234 22.60 13.09 5.87
C ASN A 234 21.21 13.63 6.25
N LYS A 235 20.18 13.35 5.45
CA LYS A 235 18.81 13.76 5.81
C LYS A 235 18.30 12.99 7.03
N ILE A 236 18.55 11.69 7.10
CA ILE A 236 18.16 10.86 8.22
C ILE A 236 18.86 11.33 9.49
N ARG A 237 20.17 11.58 9.43
CA ARG A 237 20.95 12.12 10.57
C ARG A 237 20.32 13.40 11.10
N LYS A 238 19.97 14.35 10.23
CA LYS A 238 19.31 15.60 10.65
C LYS A 238 17.96 15.38 11.35
N ILE A 239 17.23 14.33 11.00
CA ILE A 239 15.95 13.99 11.66
C ILE A 239 16.19 13.49 13.09
N PHE A 240 17.24 12.71 13.31
CA PHE A 240 17.57 12.15 14.61
C PHE A 240 18.37 13.10 15.51
N ASP A 241 19.11 14.07 14.93
CA ASP A 241 19.89 15.07 15.67
C ASP A 241 19.03 16.26 16.14
N TYR A 242 17.78 16.40 15.69
CA TYR A 242 16.84 17.47 16.06
C TYR A 242 15.94 17.13 17.27
N GLU A 243 16.18 16.03 17.94
CA GLU A 243 15.55 15.66 19.21
C GLU A 243 16.59 15.59 20.34
#